data_2663d014c0821a6fef0fe9034b8d7429
#
_entry.id   2663d014c0821a6fef0fe9034b8d7429
#
_cell.length_a   1.000
_cell.length_b   1.000
_cell.length_c   1.000
_cell.angle_alpha   90.00
_cell.angle_beta   90.00
_cell.angle_gamma   90.00
#
_symmetry.space_group_name_H-M   'P 1'
#
loop_
_entity.id
_entity.type
_entity.pdbx_description
1 polymer ?
#
loop_
_entity_poly.entity_id
_entity_poly.type
_entity_poly.pdbx_seq_one_letter_code
_entity_poly.pdbx_strand_id
1 'polypeptide(L)'
;INPDSLRYPAEEKAERGIIAFLFHSPDRLKDVETKLKEEDFPTEFNRRLYGFVKKRIKSGETVDISSAGSEFTAEEMGRITGICKQGDMLPYSLPRLDEYINVLIKFRDKARQKPVSEMTDEEMLAHIEEIKKKRQN
;
A
#
# COMPACT_ATOMS: atom_id res chain seq x y z
N ILE A 1 4.31 -15.41 -8.05
CA ILE A 1 3.04 -15.04 -7.40
C ILE A 1 3.29 -14.70 -5.94
N ASN A 2 2.72 -13.57 -5.48
CA ASN A 2 2.82 -13.17 -4.10
C ASN A 2 2.07 -14.17 -3.20
N PRO A 3 2.75 -14.80 -2.20
CA PRO A 3 2.11 -15.80 -1.34
C PRO A 3 0.87 -15.32 -0.60
N ASP A 4 0.77 -14.01 -0.33
CA ASP A 4 -0.36 -13.44 0.39
C ASP A 4 -1.53 -13.03 -0.53
N SER A 5 -1.41 -13.23 -1.85
CA SER A 5 -2.44 -12.82 -2.82
C SER A 5 -3.77 -13.55 -2.63
N LEU A 6 -3.76 -14.79 -2.16
CA LEU A 6 -4.97 -15.57 -1.90
C LEU A 6 -5.70 -15.09 -0.64
N ARG A 7 -4.96 -14.57 0.34
CA ARG A 7 -5.54 -14.09 1.60
C ARG A 7 -6.11 -12.68 1.46
N TYR A 8 -5.46 -11.85 0.63
CA TYR A 8 -5.82 -10.44 0.45
C TYR A 8 -5.94 -10.10 -1.04
N PRO A 9 -6.87 -10.74 -1.79
CA PRO A 9 -6.89 -10.60 -3.26
C PRO A 9 -7.16 -9.18 -3.75
N ALA A 10 -8.11 -8.48 -3.17
CA ALA A 10 -8.44 -7.10 -3.58
C ALA A 10 -7.33 -6.12 -3.16
N GLU A 11 -6.82 -6.28 -1.94
CA GLU A 11 -5.79 -5.42 -1.36
C GLU A 11 -4.46 -5.62 -2.08
N GLU A 12 -4.09 -6.85 -2.39
CA GLU A 12 -2.87 -7.16 -3.12
C GLU A 12 -2.89 -6.56 -4.54
N LYS A 13 -4.04 -6.62 -5.21
CA LYS A 13 -4.21 -5.98 -6.51
C LYS A 13 -4.04 -4.46 -6.42
N ALA A 14 -4.61 -3.83 -5.39
CA ALA A 14 -4.46 -2.40 -5.16
C ALA A 14 -3.00 -2.02 -4.88
N GLU A 15 -2.30 -2.81 -4.06
CA GLU A 15 -0.89 -2.61 -3.77
C GLU A 15 -0.04 -2.64 -5.04
N ARG A 16 -0.26 -3.63 -5.91
CA ARG A 16 0.45 -3.74 -7.19
C ARG A 16 0.17 -2.53 -8.08
N GLY A 17 -1.09 -2.09 -8.10
CA GLY A 17 -1.47 -0.90 -8.88
C GLY A 17 -0.75 0.36 -8.41
N ILE A 18 -0.65 0.57 -7.10
CA ILE A 18 0.06 1.71 -6.53
C ILE A 18 1.55 1.64 -6.87
N ILE A 19 2.17 0.48 -6.67
CA ILE A 19 3.60 0.29 -6.93
C ILE A 19 3.92 0.50 -8.41
N ALA A 20 3.13 -0.09 -9.30
CA ALA A 20 3.29 0.10 -10.75
C ALA A 20 3.16 1.57 -11.13
N PHE A 21 2.21 2.28 -10.51
CA PHE A 21 2.03 3.71 -10.74
C PHE A 21 3.28 4.50 -10.35
N LEU A 22 3.90 4.16 -9.21
CA LEU A 22 5.10 4.85 -8.74
C LEU A 22 6.34 4.54 -9.60
N PHE A 23 6.44 3.34 -10.17
CA PHE A 23 7.49 3.05 -11.15
C PHE A 23 7.36 3.92 -12.39
N HIS A 24 6.14 4.15 -12.84
CA HIS A 24 5.84 4.99 -13.99
C HIS A 24 5.96 6.49 -13.66
N SER A 25 5.45 6.89 -12.50
CA SER A 25 5.35 8.30 -12.10
C SER A 25 5.84 8.50 -10.65
N PRO A 26 7.17 8.47 -10.43
CA PRO A 26 7.73 8.61 -9.07
C PRO A 26 7.34 9.90 -8.35
N ASP A 27 7.05 10.97 -9.09
CA ASP A 27 6.61 12.25 -8.55
C ASP A 27 5.25 12.18 -7.83
N ARG A 28 4.51 11.08 -8.02
CA ARG A 28 3.21 10.87 -7.36
C ARG A 28 3.32 10.24 -5.97
N LEU A 29 4.53 10.01 -5.48
CA LEU A 29 4.72 9.46 -4.13
C LEU A 29 4.02 10.30 -3.06
N LYS A 30 3.99 11.61 -3.20
CA LYS A 30 3.34 12.51 -2.25
C LYS A 30 1.85 12.19 -2.08
N ASP A 31 1.18 11.88 -3.17
CA ASP A 31 -0.24 11.55 -3.16
C ASP A 31 -0.51 10.25 -2.41
N VAL A 32 0.44 9.32 -2.43
CA VAL A 32 0.35 8.04 -1.74
C VAL A 32 0.72 8.18 -0.26
N GLU A 33 1.89 8.76 0.03
CA GLU A 33 2.41 8.78 1.40
C GLU A 33 1.65 9.69 2.35
N THR A 34 0.90 10.66 1.85
CA THR A 34 0.02 11.48 2.68
C THR A 34 -1.16 10.68 3.24
N LYS A 35 -1.53 9.60 2.56
CA LYS A 35 -2.69 8.77 2.91
C LYS A 35 -2.34 7.39 3.44
N LEU A 36 -1.19 6.82 3.05
CA LEU A 36 -0.78 5.46 3.39
C LEU A 36 0.65 5.43 3.91
N LYS A 37 0.86 4.61 4.93
CA LYS A 37 2.18 4.23 5.43
C LYS A 37 2.52 2.84 4.91
N GLU A 38 3.78 2.44 5.04
CA GLU A 38 4.22 1.08 4.66
C GLU A 38 3.40 0.01 5.39
N GLU A 39 3.12 0.22 6.67
CA GLU A 39 2.33 -0.71 7.50
C GLU A 39 0.89 -0.90 7.02
N ASP A 40 0.38 0.00 6.18
CA ASP A 40 -0.96 -0.10 5.62
C ASP A 40 -1.07 -1.08 4.45
N PHE A 41 0.07 -1.63 4.01
CA PHE A 41 0.12 -2.65 2.98
C PHE A 41 0.05 -4.03 3.65
N PRO A 42 -1.06 -4.78 3.51
CA PRO A 42 -1.22 -6.05 4.22
C PRO A 42 -0.28 -7.16 3.75
N THR A 43 0.15 -7.19 2.48
CA THR A 43 1.04 -8.25 2.02
C THR A 43 2.51 -7.88 2.25
N GLU A 44 3.27 -8.82 2.82
CA GLU A 44 4.66 -8.57 3.20
C GLU A 44 5.54 -8.17 2.02
N PHE A 45 5.46 -8.91 0.92
CA PHE A 45 6.30 -8.64 -0.25
C PHE A 45 6.03 -7.24 -0.80
N ASN A 46 4.75 -6.90 -1.03
CA ASN A 46 4.40 -5.59 -1.57
C ASN A 46 4.74 -4.45 -0.60
N ARG A 47 4.65 -4.70 0.71
CA ARG A 47 5.07 -3.74 1.73
C ARG A 47 6.56 -3.44 1.62
N ARG A 48 7.39 -4.47 1.50
CA ARG A 48 8.84 -4.32 1.32
C ARG A 48 9.16 -3.59 0.03
N LEU A 49 8.47 -3.93 -1.06
CA LEU A 49 8.68 -3.31 -2.35
C LEU A 49 8.27 -1.84 -2.33
N TYR A 50 7.15 -1.51 -1.71
CA TYR A 50 6.75 -0.11 -1.53
C TYR A 50 7.79 0.67 -0.73
N GLY A 51 8.30 0.11 0.35
CA GLY A 51 9.36 0.72 1.15
C GLY A 51 10.62 0.99 0.35
N PHE A 52 11.02 0.04 -0.49
CA PHE A 52 12.17 0.19 -1.39
C PHE A 52 11.95 1.34 -2.39
N VAL A 53 10.80 1.37 -3.06
CA VAL A 53 10.45 2.40 -4.04
C VAL A 53 10.44 3.78 -3.38
N LYS A 54 9.79 3.89 -2.23
CA LYS A 54 9.70 5.13 -1.46
C LYS A 54 11.07 5.66 -1.08
N LYS A 55 11.95 4.79 -0.59
CA LYS A 55 13.31 5.15 -0.21
C LYS A 55 14.10 5.71 -1.39
N ARG A 56 14.02 5.07 -2.55
CA ARG A 56 14.74 5.52 -3.73
C ARG A 56 14.23 6.87 -4.21
N ILE A 57 12.92 7.04 -4.26
CA ILE A 57 12.32 8.33 -4.67
C ILE A 57 12.77 9.45 -3.73
N LYS A 58 12.71 9.23 -2.42
CA LYS A 58 13.12 10.24 -1.42
C LYS A 58 14.60 10.57 -1.48
N SER A 59 15.43 9.61 -1.89
CA SER A 59 16.88 9.82 -2.06
C SER A 59 17.24 10.46 -3.42
N GLY A 60 16.25 10.72 -4.26
CA GLY A 60 16.49 11.26 -5.60
C GLY A 60 17.07 10.26 -6.58
N GLU A 61 17.02 8.95 -6.25
CA GLU A 61 17.55 7.89 -7.10
C GLU A 61 16.51 7.41 -8.10
N THR A 62 16.97 6.89 -9.24
CA THR A 62 16.09 6.32 -10.24
C THR A 62 15.38 5.09 -9.72
N VAL A 63 14.07 4.98 -10.01
CA VAL A 63 13.26 3.81 -9.67
C VAL A 63 13.17 2.93 -10.93
N ASP A 64 13.93 1.85 -10.95
CA ASP A 64 13.91 0.87 -12.03
C ASP A 64 14.04 -0.56 -11.47
N ILE A 65 13.74 -1.54 -12.33
CA ILE A 65 13.75 -2.95 -11.92
C ILE A 65 15.18 -3.37 -11.53
N SER A 66 16.18 -2.93 -12.28
CA SER A 66 17.56 -3.34 -12.07
C SER A 66 18.10 -2.91 -10.71
N SER A 67 17.65 -1.76 -10.18
CA SER A 67 18.10 -1.25 -8.89
C SER A 67 17.65 -2.12 -7.71
N ALA A 68 16.62 -2.94 -7.90
CA ALA A 68 16.09 -3.83 -6.88
C ALA A 68 16.93 -5.10 -6.72
N GLY A 69 17.85 -5.40 -7.63
CA GLY A 69 18.63 -6.65 -7.64
C GLY A 69 19.51 -6.86 -6.42
N SER A 70 19.87 -5.80 -5.70
CA SER A 70 20.68 -5.90 -4.49
C SER A 70 19.86 -6.23 -3.22
N GLU A 71 18.55 -6.05 -3.26
CA GLU A 71 17.67 -6.22 -2.08
C GLU A 71 16.65 -7.34 -2.24
N PHE A 72 16.43 -7.84 -3.46
CA PHE A 72 15.40 -8.84 -3.74
C PHE A 72 16.02 -10.07 -4.41
N THR A 73 15.44 -11.24 -4.14
CA THR A 73 15.87 -12.50 -4.75
C THR A 73 15.50 -12.56 -6.23
N ALA A 74 16.06 -13.52 -6.96
CA ALA A 74 15.73 -13.71 -8.38
C ALA A 74 14.23 -13.96 -8.58
N GLU A 75 13.61 -14.77 -7.72
CA GLU A 75 12.16 -15.02 -7.74
C GLU A 75 11.37 -13.73 -7.52
N GLU A 76 11.79 -12.95 -6.53
CA GLU A 76 11.16 -11.66 -6.22
C GLU A 76 11.33 -10.66 -7.36
N MET A 77 12.49 -10.67 -8.03
CA MET A 77 12.71 -9.84 -9.22
C MET A 77 11.73 -10.18 -10.34
N GLY A 78 11.38 -11.46 -10.50
CA GLY A 78 10.34 -11.88 -11.43
C GLY A 78 8.98 -11.29 -11.09
N ARG A 79 8.63 -11.23 -9.80
CA ARG A 79 7.38 -10.61 -9.33
C ARG A 79 7.35 -9.12 -9.63
N ILE A 80 8.47 -8.41 -9.38
CA ILE A 80 8.61 -6.98 -9.67
C ILE A 80 8.43 -6.71 -11.15
N THR A 81 9.07 -7.53 -12.00
CA THR A 81 8.92 -7.42 -13.45
C THR A 81 7.47 -7.60 -13.87
N GLY A 82 6.75 -8.56 -13.27
CA GLY A 82 5.33 -8.78 -13.53
C GLY A 82 4.46 -7.58 -13.15
N ILE A 83 4.75 -6.95 -12.03
CA ILE A 83 4.05 -5.74 -11.58
C ILE A 83 4.24 -4.60 -12.59
N CYS A 84 5.47 -4.37 -13.03
CA CYS A 84 5.78 -3.32 -13.98
C CYS A 84 5.11 -3.57 -15.35
N LYS A 85 5.09 -4.82 -15.81
CA LYS A 85 4.41 -5.18 -17.06
C LYS A 85 2.91 -4.95 -17.00
N GLN A 86 2.28 -5.30 -15.88
CA GLN A 86 0.85 -5.03 -15.70
C GLN A 86 0.57 -3.53 -15.70
N GLY A 87 1.46 -2.75 -15.06
CA GLY A 87 1.36 -1.30 -15.05
C GLY A 87 1.41 -0.69 -16.45
N ASP A 88 2.25 -1.24 -17.34
CA ASP A 88 2.37 -0.75 -18.71
C ASP A 88 1.08 -0.91 -19.52
N MET A 89 0.19 -1.80 -19.09
CA MET A 89 -1.09 -2.06 -19.76
C MET A 89 -2.25 -1.28 -19.17
N LEU A 90 -2.05 -0.58 -18.05
CA LEU A 90 -3.11 0.14 -17.33
C LEU A 90 -3.05 1.63 -17.62
N PRO A 91 -4.19 2.32 -17.70
CA PRO A 91 -4.19 3.77 -17.78
C PRO A 91 -3.68 4.37 -16.46
N TYR A 92 -2.66 5.21 -16.56
CA TYR A 92 -2.10 5.92 -15.41
C TYR A 92 -2.87 7.22 -15.17
N SER A 93 -3.98 7.13 -14.47
CA SER A 93 -4.81 8.28 -14.12
C SER A 93 -4.87 8.48 -12.61
N LEU A 94 -4.98 9.73 -12.17
CA LEU A 94 -5.10 10.03 -10.74
C LEU A 94 -6.35 9.39 -10.11
N PRO A 95 -7.54 9.37 -10.78
CA PRO A 95 -8.67 8.64 -10.23
C PRO A 95 -8.41 7.15 -10.01
N ARG A 96 -7.64 6.51 -10.88
CA ARG A 96 -7.27 5.11 -10.72
C ARG A 96 -6.37 4.91 -9.51
N LEU A 97 -5.39 5.80 -9.34
CA LEU A 97 -4.52 5.78 -8.17
C LEU A 97 -5.34 5.93 -6.89
N ASP A 98 -6.29 6.86 -6.86
CA ASP A 98 -7.16 7.08 -5.72
C ASP A 98 -8.03 5.85 -5.40
N GLU A 99 -8.51 5.14 -6.42
CA GLU A 99 -9.25 3.89 -6.22
C GLU A 99 -8.41 2.86 -5.48
N TYR A 100 -7.16 2.66 -5.88
CA TYR A 100 -6.25 1.71 -5.23
C TYR A 100 -5.95 2.14 -3.79
N ILE A 101 -5.67 3.42 -3.57
CA ILE A 101 -5.42 3.96 -2.24
C ILE A 101 -6.63 3.73 -1.33
N ASN A 102 -7.84 3.99 -1.85
CA ASN A 102 -9.06 3.83 -1.07
C ASN A 102 -9.34 2.38 -0.67
N VAL A 103 -8.96 1.41 -1.49
CA VAL A 103 -9.06 -0.02 -1.13
C VAL A 103 -8.24 -0.30 0.12
N LEU A 104 -7.00 0.20 0.18
CA LEU A 104 -6.13 -0.01 1.33
C LEU A 104 -6.58 0.78 2.56
N ILE A 105 -7.11 1.99 2.37
CA ILE A 105 -7.66 2.80 3.47
C ILE A 105 -8.86 2.08 4.11
N LYS A 106 -9.77 1.57 3.30
CA LYS A 106 -10.93 0.83 3.81
C LYS A 106 -10.51 -0.42 4.56
N PHE A 107 -9.55 -1.15 4.04
CA PHE A 107 -9.00 -2.34 4.71
C PHE A 107 -8.38 -1.96 6.05
N ARG A 108 -7.54 -0.93 6.08
CA ARG A 108 -6.90 -0.43 7.30
C ARG A 108 -7.93 -0.03 8.35
N ASP A 109 -8.93 0.77 7.96
CA ASP A 109 -9.93 1.28 8.87
C ASP A 109 -10.79 0.14 9.43
N LYS A 110 -11.15 -0.82 8.62
CA LYS A 110 -11.88 -2.00 9.05
C LYS A 110 -11.07 -2.87 10.02
N ALA A 111 -9.77 -3.02 9.77
CA ALA A 111 -8.89 -3.78 10.64
C ALA A 111 -8.71 -3.11 12.01
N ARG A 112 -8.80 -1.77 12.07
CA ARG A 112 -8.73 -1.00 13.31
C ARG A 112 -10.03 -1.03 14.12
N GLN A 113 -11.15 -1.40 13.48
CA GLN A 113 -12.46 -1.51 14.14
C GLN A 113 -12.64 -2.93 14.68
N LYS A 114 -12.26 -3.15 15.95
CA LYS A 114 -12.56 -4.40 16.62
C LYS A 114 -14.03 -4.41 17.05
N PRO A 115 -14.72 -5.54 16.97
CA PRO A 115 -16.05 -5.68 17.60
C PRO A 115 -15.97 -5.31 19.08
N VAL A 116 -17.00 -4.66 19.61
CA VAL A 116 -17.04 -4.23 21.02
C VAL A 116 -16.81 -5.42 21.97
N SER A 117 -17.28 -6.60 21.59
CA SER A 117 -17.08 -7.84 22.38
C SER A 117 -15.62 -8.29 22.47
N GLU A 118 -14.74 -7.83 21.56
CA GLU A 118 -13.32 -8.16 21.55
C GLU A 118 -12.44 -7.04 22.07
N MET A 119 -13.03 -5.88 22.38
CA MET A 119 -12.29 -4.73 22.88
C MET A 119 -11.99 -4.86 24.38
N THR A 120 -10.76 -4.47 24.76
CA THR A 120 -10.43 -4.21 26.16
C THR A 120 -11.13 -2.94 26.63
N ASP A 121 -11.21 -2.74 27.95
CA ASP A 121 -11.81 -1.52 28.50
C ASP A 121 -11.13 -0.25 27.99
N GLU A 122 -9.79 -0.26 27.87
CA GLU A 122 -9.02 0.86 27.33
C GLU A 122 -9.34 1.12 25.86
N GLU A 123 -9.42 0.06 25.05
CA GLU A 123 -9.77 0.17 23.64
C GLU A 123 -11.19 0.72 23.47
N MET A 124 -12.10 0.31 24.32
CA MET A 124 -13.49 0.76 24.29
C MET A 124 -13.59 2.25 24.63
N LEU A 125 -12.85 2.72 25.65
CA LEU A 125 -12.82 4.14 26.02
C LEU A 125 -12.22 4.98 24.91
N ALA A 126 -11.13 4.53 24.28
CA ALA A 126 -10.51 5.22 23.15
C ALA A 126 -11.48 5.33 21.97
N HIS A 127 -12.24 4.28 21.70
CA HIS A 127 -13.23 4.26 20.61
C HIS A 127 -14.35 5.28 20.87
N ILE A 128 -14.84 5.36 22.12
CA ILE A 128 -15.86 6.32 22.52
C ILE A 128 -15.34 7.76 22.37
N GLU A 129 -14.11 8.03 22.78
CA GLU A 129 -13.48 9.35 22.64
C GLU A 129 -13.35 9.76 21.18
N GLU A 130 -12.97 8.84 20.29
CA GLU A 130 -12.90 9.12 18.85
C GLU A 130 -14.26 9.51 18.28
N ILE A 131 -15.32 8.80 18.68
CA ILE A 131 -16.68 9.11 18.23
C ILE A 131 -17.08 10.49 18.70
N LYS A 132 -16.78 10.86 19.94
CA LYS A 132 -17.06 12.19 20.49
C LYS A 132 -16.33 13.28 19.72
N LYS A 133 -15.05 13.08 19.38
CA LYS A 133 -14.27 14.03 18.58
C LYS A 133 -14.89 14.25 17.20
N LYS A 134 -15.31 13.20 16.53
CA LYS A 134 -15.96 13.31 15.23
C LYS A 134 -17.27 14.07 15.27
N ARG A 135 -18.01 13.97 16.37
CA ARG A 135 -19.28 14.69 16.56
C ARG A 135 -19.10 16.17 16.87
N GLN A 136 -17.96 16.56 17.44
CA GLN A 136 -17.66 17.96 17.79
C GLN A 136 -17.11 18.77 16.62
N ASN A 137 -16.70 18.10 15.56
CA ASN A 137 -16.23 18.72 14.35
C ASN A 137 -17.33 18.67 13.26
#